data_b343402f83710f4019bf903f0e9af76f
#
_entry.id   b343402f83710f4019bf903f0e9af76f
#
_cell.length_a   1.000
_cell.length_b   1.000
_cell.length_c   1.000
_cell.angle_alpha   90.00
_cell.angle_beta   90.00
_cell.angle_gamma   90.00
#
_symmetry.space_group_name_H-M   'P 1'
#
loop_
_entity.id
_entity.type
_entity.pdbx_description
1 polymer ?
#
loop_
_entity_poly.entity_id
_entity_poly.type
_entity_poly.pdbx_seq_one_letter_code
_entity_poly.pdbx_strand_id
1 'polypeptide(L)'
;DNPLYFDNPADPKAYLFRFFNEKGETIGTLSRFAGHPDVAVLFELRGVNDQYKFNFDWPGYLSEKLERDLGGTSIYLNGPCADLTVKKGFDGMDTYEVCAAEARRIGEDFAERLERRLASRPLPLRNTSRFKADTFHLEMPMRENFLTSHDFSHWEQDVEEAEQRLQQAIAD
;
A
#
# COMPACT_ATOMS: atom_id res chain seq x y z
N ASP A 1 -16.99 -2.52 14.51
CA ASP A 1 -17.38 -1.26 13.85
C ASP A 1 -17.28 -0.14 14.88
N ASN A 2 -16.31 0.75 14.72
CA ASN A 2 -16.18 1.92 15.58
C ASN A 2 -16.88 3.09 14.88
N PRO A 3 -18.07 3.53 15.36
CA PRO A 3 -18.86 4.57 14.70
C PRO A 3 -18.18 5.94 14.62
N LEU A 4 -17.10 6.14 15.38
CA LEU A 4 -16.35 7.40 15.39
C LEU A 4 -15.57 7.69 14.10
N TYR A 5 -15.38 6.69 13.22
CA TYR A 5 -14.57 6.83 12.00
C TYR A 5 -15.37 6.82 10.69
N PHE A 6 -16.67 6.53 10.74
CA PHE A 6 -17.50 6.46 9.53
C PHE A 6 -17.84 7.82 8.91
N ASP A 7 -17.73 8.89 9.67
CA ASP A 7 -18.07 10.25 9.19
C ASP A 7 -16.85 11.04 8.69
N ASN A 8 -15.64 10.50 8.78
CA ASN A 8 -14.47 11.16 8.25
C ASN A 8 -14.35 10.90 6.74
N PRO A 9 -14.36 11.96 5.91
CA PRO A 9 -14.26 11.78 4.47
C PRO A 9 -12.86 11.25 4.11
N ALA A 10 -12.79 10.04 3.57
CA ALA A 10 -11.60 9.54 2.91
C ALA A 10 -11.27 10.40 1.67
N ASP A 11 -9.99 10.54 1.32
CA ASP A 11 -9.61 11.13 0.03
C ASP A 11 -9.97 10.14 -1.10
N PRO A 12 -11.07 10.36 -1.85
CA PRO A 12 -11.50 9.44 -2.89
C PRO A 12 -10.71 9.61 -4.18
N LYS A 13 -9.71 10.49 -4.21
CA LYS A 13 -9.00 10.85 -5.42
C LYS A 13 -7.89 9.87 -5.71
N ALA A 14 -7.88 9.34 -6.93
CA ALA A 14 -6.74 8.67 -7.50
C ALA A 14 -5.97 9.64 -8.39
N TYR A 15 -4.66 9.60 -8.29
CA TYR A 15 -3.75 10.39 -9.11
C TYR A 15 -2.92 9.45 -9.97
N LEU A 16 -2.76 9.80 -11.24
CA LEU A 16 -1.88 9.11 -12.17
C LEU A 16 -1.08 10.13 -12.99
N PHE A 17 0.22 10.02 -12.91
CA PHE A 17 1.16 10.71 -13.81
C PHE A 17 1.72 9.69 -14.78
N ARG A 18 1.83 10.06 -16.04
CA ARG A 18 2.44 9.24 -17.08
C ARG A 18 3.55 10.05 -17.73
N PHE A 19 4.72 9.45 -17.77
CA PHE A 19 5.93 10.07 -18.28
C PHE A 19 6.26 9.48 -19.65
N PHE A 20 6.69 10.35 -20.57
CA PHE A 20 7.00 9.96 -21.94
C PHE A 20 8.41 10.39 -22.30
N ASN A 21 9.06 9.62 -23.15
CA ASN A 21 10.26 10.07 -23.84
C ASN A 21 9.93 11.01 -25.01
N GLU A 22 10.96 11.49 -25.70
CA GLU A 22 10.81 12.39 -26.86
C GLU A 22 10.08 11.75 -28.04
N LYS A 23 10.04 10.41 -28.10
CA LYS A 23 9.31 9.65 -29.13
C LYS A 23 7.84 9.42 -28.79
N GLY A 24 7.39 9.86 -27.61
CA GLY A 24 6.03 9.65 -27.15
C GLY A 24 5.79 8.25 -26.53
N GLU A 25 6.85 7.47 -26.28
CA GLU A 25 6.75 6.18 -25.64
C GLU A 25 6.72 6.38 -24.12
N THR A 26 5.90 5.59 -23.42
CA THR A 26 5.83 5.64 -21.96
C THR A 26 7.14 5.14 -21.36
N ILE A 27 7.75 5.94 -20.52
CA ILE A 27 8.93 5.54 -19.72
C ILE A 27 8.56 5.17 -18.29
N GLY A 28 7.40 5.61 -17.82
CA GLY A 28 6.92 5.23 -16.50
C GLY A 28 5.59 5.86 -16.13
N THR A 29 5.01 5.34 -15.07
CA THR A 29 3.83 5.87 -14.40
C THR A 29 4.09 6.05 -12.92
N LEU A 30 3.45 7.06 -12.33
CA LEU A 30 3.40 7.28 -10.90
C LEU A 30 1.94 7.39 -10.49
N SER A 31 1.48 6.46 -9.69
CA SER A 31 0.12 6.44 -9.18
C SER A 31 0.07 6.67 -7.67
N ARG A 32 -1.01 7.28 -7.19
CA ARG A 32 -1.26 7.50 -5.76
C ARG A 32 -2.74 7.33 -5.45
N PHE A 33 -3.01 6.62 -4.36
CA PHE A 33 -4.35 6.48 -3.81
C PHE A 33 -4.27 6.29 -2.29
N ALA A 34 -5.32 6.69 -1.56
CA ALA A 34 -5.44 6.48 -0.12
C ALA A 34 -6.18 5.16 0.14
N GLY A 35 -5.43 4.10 0.40
CA GLY A 35 -5.98 2.79 0.73
C GLY A 35 -4.88 1.87 1.25
N HIS A 36 -5.12 1.21 2.37
CA HIS A 36 -4.13 0.34 2.99
C HIS A 36 -3.89 -0.90 2.12
N PRO A 37 -2.63 -1.29 1.87
CA PRO A 37 -2.30 -2.52 1.15
C PRO A 37 -2.30 -3.70 2.13
N ASP A 38 -3.48 -4.11 2.56
CA ASP A 38 -3.68 -5.08 3.63
C ASP A 38 -4.55 -6.29 3.25
N VAL A 39 -4.90 -6.42 1.97
CA VAL A 39 -5.80 -7.47 1.49
C VAL A 39 -5.16 -8.85 1.57
N ALA A 40 -3.89 -8.97 1.21
CA ALA A 40 -3.18 -10.24 1.22
C ALA A 40 -2.73 -10.67 2.63
N VAL A 41 -2.52 -9.70 3.55
CA VAL A 41 -2.07 -9.96 4.92
C VAL A 41 -3.21 -10.28 5.90
N LEU A 42 -4.46 -10.06 5.52
CA LEU A 42 -5.62 -10.34 6.40
C LEU A 42 -5.74 -11.78 6.84
N PHE A 43 -5.19 -12.67 6.09
CA PHE A 43 -5.00 -14.06 6.42
C PHE A 43 -4.17 -14.26 7.70
N GLU A 44 -3.10 -13.49 7.91
CA GLU A 44 -2.23 -13.59 9.09
C GLU A 44 -2.93 -13.15 10.38
N LEU A 45 -3.81 -12.15 10.29
CA LEU A 45 -4.56 -11.63 11.43
C LEU A 45 -5.59 -12.63 12.00
N ARG A 46 -5.90 -13.72 11.29
CA ARG A 46 -6.82 -14.76 11.73
C ARG A 46 -6.15 -15.95 12.41
N GLY A 47 -4.85 -15.86 12.71
CA GLY A 47 -4.13 -16.89 13.47
C GLY A 47 -3.84 -18.16 12.68
N VAL A 48 -3.94 -18.13 11.37
CA VAL A 48 -3.51 -19.23 10.50
C VAL A 48 -2.01 -19.11 10.30
N ASN A 49 -1.28 -19.81 11.12
CA ASN A 49 0.16 -19.69 11.33
C ASN A 49 0.95 -20.49 10.29
N ASP A 50 0.77 -20.22 9.00
CA ASP A 50 1.52 -20.93 7.96
C ASP A 50 2.20 -19.98 6.98
N GLN A 51 3.47 -19.76 7.23
CA GLN A 51 4.47 -19.21 6.31
C GLN A 51 4.29 -17.72 5.95
N TYR A 52 5.21 -16.94 6.44
CA TYR A 52 5.46 -15.57 5.98
C TYR A 52 5.65 -15.57 4.45
N LYS A 53 4.61 -15.19 3.72
CA LYS A 53 4.66 -15.03 2.27
C LYS A 53 4.78 -13.55 1.96
N PHE A 54 5.82 -13.18 1.25
CA PHE A 54 5.95 -11.82 0.72
C PHE A 54 4.93 -11.62 -0.40
N ASN A 55 4.18 -10.53 -0.29
CA ASN A 55 3.21 -10.13 -1.30
C ASN A 55 3.24 -8.60 -1.42
N PHE A 56 3.15 -8.08 -2.64
CA PHE A 56 3.07 -6.62 -2.88
C PHE A 56 1.65 -6.09 -2.71
N ASP A 57 0.70 -6.96 -2.36
CA ASP A 57 -0.71 -6.64 -2.24
C ASP A 57 -1.29 -6.00 -3.52
N TRP A 58 -2.48 -5.42 -3.47
CA TRP A 58 -3.13 -4.82 -4.64
C TRP A 58 -2.29 -3.73 -5.34
N PRO A 59 -1.43 -2.93 -4.67
CA PRO A 59 -0.60 -1.94 -5.39
C PRO A 59 0.43 -2.57 -6.33
N GLY A 60 0.97 -3.72 -5.98
CA GLY A 60 1.88 -4.44 -6.86
C GLY A 60 1.20 -4.91 -8.13
N TYR A 61 0.01 -5.51 -8.00
CA TYR A 61 -0.76 -5.95 -9.16
C TYR A 61 -1.28 -4.78 -10.01
N LEU A 62 -1.59 -3.64 -9.40
CA LEU A 62 -1.86 -2.39 -10.11
C LEU A 62 -0.65 -1.99 -10.96
N SER A 63 0.55 -1.97 -10.36
CA SER A 63 1.78 -1.58 -11.04
C SER A 63 2.13 -2.55 -12.18
N GLU A 64 2.09 -3.86 -11.94
CA GLU A 64 2.33 -4.87 -12.97
C GLU A 64 1.41 -4.71 -14.19
N LYS A 65 0.12 -4.43 -13.94
CA LYS A 65 -0.84 -4.24 -15.04
C LYS A 65 -0.55 -2.95 -15.81
N LEU A 66 -0.29 -1.84 -15.12
CA LEU A 66 0.07 -0.57 -15.78
C LEU A 66 1.35 -0.70 -16.62
N GLU A 67 2.36 -1.41 -16.13
CA GLU A 67 3.59 -1.70 -16.90
C GLU A 67 3.30 -2.51 -18.15
N ARG A 68 2.51 -3.55 -18.02
CA ARG A 68 2.13 -4.44 -19.14
C ARG A 68 1.35 -3.68 -20.22
N ASP A 69 0.40 -2.85 -19.82
CA ASP A 69 -0.60 -2.26 -20.73
C ASP A 69 -0.16 -0.89 -21.26
N LEU A 70 0.62 -0.12 -20.48
CA LEU A 70 1.08 1.23 -20.85
C LEU A 70 2.59 1.29 -21.18
N GLY A 71 3.35 0.31 -20.74
CA GLY A 71 4.81 0.27 -20.85
C GLY A 71 5.53 1.10 -19.77
N GLY A 72 6.86 0.96 -19.74
CA GLY A 72 7.72 1.62 -18.78
C GLY A 72 7.67 0.99 -17.38
N THR A 73 8.12 1.73 -16.37
CA THR A 73 8.12 1.31 -14.97
C THR A 73 6.99 2.00 -14.20
N SER A 74 6.25 1.27 -13.39
CA SER A 74 5.18 1.81 -12.58
C SER A 74 5.58 1.92 -11.11
N ILE A 75 5.37 3.08 -10.52
CA ILE A 75 5.58 3.35 -9.10
C ILE A 75 4.23 3.69 -8.46
N TYR A 76 3.95 3.06 -7.33
CA TYR A 76 2.81 3.40 -6.50
C TYR A 76 3.25 4.14 -5.24
N LEU A 77 2.56 5.22 -4.90
CA LEU A 77 2.71 5.94 -3.65
C LEU A 77 1.43 5.81 -2.83
N ASN A 78 1.58 5.34 -1.62
CA ASN A 78 0.45 5.31 -0.71
C ASN A 78 0.05 6.71 -0.27
N GLY A 79 -1.24 6.99 -0.26
CA GLY A 79 -1.80 8.20 0.34
C GLY A 79 -1.97 8.05 1.86
N PRO A 80 -2.61 9.02 2.53
CA PRO A 80 -3.03 8.86 3.93
C PRO A 80 -4.01 7.69 4.03
N CYS A 81 -3.59 6.61 4.66
CA CYS A 81 -4.33 5.34 4.63
C CYS A 81 -4.47 4.64 5.97
N ALA A 82 -3.93 5.20 7.06
CA ALA A 82 -3.79 4.49 8.33
C ALA A 82 -5.07 3.80 8.84
N ASP A 83 -6.23 4.33 8.52
CA ASP A 83 -7.56 3.84 8.90
C ASP A 83 -8.45 3.46 7.70
N LEU A 84 -7.86 3.35 6.48
CA LEU A 84 -8.58 3.10 5.25
C LEU A 84 -8.18 1.75 4.63
N THR A 85 -9.10 0.81 4.60
CA THR A 85 -8.95 -0.41 3.79
C THR A 85 -9.68 -0.27 2.44
N VAL A 86 -9.16 -0.93 1.41
CA VAL A 86 -9.76 -0.91 0.06
C VAL A 86 -10.88 -1.92 -0.10
N LYS A 87 -11.10 -2.78 0.89
CA LYS A 87 -12.15 -3.79 0.86
C LYS A 87 -13.06 -3.71 2.06
N LYS A 88 -14.37 -3.77 1.78
CA LYS A 88 -15.39 -3.87 2.80
C LYS A 88 -15.78 -5.34 3.00
N GLY A 89 -15.43 -5.88 4.16
CA GLY A 89 -15.73 -7.26 4.54
C GLY A 89 -14.68 -8.28 4.04
N PHE A 90 -14.44 -9.28 4.84
CA PHE A 90 -13.41 -10.31 4.65
C PHE A 90 -13.99 -11.71 4.70
N ASP A 91 -15.30 -11.85 4.50
CA ASP A 91 -15.97 -13.13 4.50
C ASP A 91 -15.44 -14.00 3.35
N GLY A 92 -15.08 -15.23 3.66
CA GLY A 92 -14.52 -16.18 2.70
C GLY A 92 -13.04 -15.97 2.35
N MET A 93 -12.33 -15.07 3.05
CA MET A 93 -10.88 -14.86 2.87
C MET A 93 -10.11 -15.70 3.90
N ASP A 94 -10.21 -17.02 3.76
CA ASP A 94 -9.73 -17.96 4.78
C ASP A 94 -8.37 -18.57 4.44
N THR A 95 -7.84 -18.31 3.24
CA THR A 95 -6.52 -18.78 2.81
C THR A 95 -5.73 -17.66 2.15
N TYR A 96 -4.40 -17.79 2.18
CA TYR A 96 -3.51 -16.86 1.50
C TYR A 96 -3.82 -16.73 0.01
N GLU A 97 -4.10 -17.86 -0.66
CA GLU A 97 -4.37 -17.91 -2.10
C GLU A 97 -5.63 -17.10 -2.44
N VAL A 98 -6.66 -17.17 -1.63
CA VAL A 98 -7.89 -16.37 -1.80
C VAL A 98 -7.60 -14.90 -1.57
N CYS A 99 -6.85 -14.56 -0.51
CA CYS A 99 -6.46 -13.18 -0.22
C CYS A 99 -5.59 -12.59 -1.34
N ALA A 100 -4.61 -13.33 -1.83
CA ALA A 100 -3.74 -12.91 -2.92
C ALA A 100 -4.49 -12.75 -4.26
N ALA A 101 -5.45 -13.65 -4.55
CA ALA A 101 -6.30 -13.53 -5.73
C ALA A 101 -7.19 -12.29 -5.66
N GLU A 102 -7.71 -11.97 -4.49
CA GLU A 102 -8.52 -10.76 -4.30
C GLU A 102 -7.67 -9.48 -4.38
N ALA A 103 -6.46 -9.47 -3.80
CA ALA A 103 -5.53 -8.36 -3.97
C ALA A 103 -5.20 -8.13 -5.46
N ARG A 104 -4.97 -9.20 -6.23
CA ARG A 104 -4.78 -9.13 -7.68
C ARG A 104 -6.01 -8.53 -8.37
N ARG A 105 -7.19 -9.04 -8.09
CA ARG A 105 -8.44 -8.56 -8.68
C ARG A 105 -8.64 -7.06 -8.43
N ILE A 106 -8.39 -6.60 -7.21
CA ILE A 106 -8.50 -5.18 -6.84
C ILE A 106 -7.49 -4.33 -7.61
N GLY A 107 -6.23 -4.76 -7.64
CA GLY A 107 -5.16 -4.04 -8.34
C GLY A 107 -5.42 -3.92 -9.85
N GLU A 108 -5.81 -5.02 -10.48
CA GLU A 108 -6.12 -5.05 -11.91
C GLU A 108 -7.38 -4.22 -12.26
N ASP A 109 -8.47 -4.30 -11.49
CA ASP A 109 -9.66 -3.46 -11.67
C ASP A 109 -9.33 -1.97 -11.52
N PHE A 110 -8.46 -1.65 -10.57
CA PHE A 110 -8.03 -0.26 -10.38
C PHE A 110 -7.22 0.24 -11.58
N ALA A 111 -6.27 -0.54 -12.09
CA ALA A 111 -5.53 -0.20 -13.29
C ALA A 111 -6.48 0.05 -14.47
N GLU A 112 -7.43 -0.84 -14.72
CA GLU A 112 -8.41 -0.69 -15.79
C GLU A 112 -9.25 0.58 -15.67
N ARG A 113 -9.62 0.97 -14.46
CA ARG A 113 -10.34 2.23 -14.22
C ARG A 113 -9.49 3.44 -14.58
N LEU A 114 -8.20 3.42 -14.21
CA LEU A 114 -7.25 4.48 -14.57
C LEU A 114 -7.06 4.56 -16.08
N GLU A 115 -6.87 3.44 -16.75
CA GLU A 115 -6.71 3.36 -18.21
C GLU A 115 -7.95 3.85 -18.96
N ARG A 116 -9.14 3.40 -18.56
CA ARG A 116 -10.39 3.90 -19.12
C ARG A 116 -10.53 5.42 -18.95
N ARG A 117 -10.06 5.94 -17.82
CA ARG A 117 -10.08 7.38 -17.58
C ARG A 117 -9.11 8.12 -18.47
N LEU A 118 -7.90 7.59 -18.68
CA LEU A 118 -6.93 8.14 -19.63
C LEU A 118 -7.48 8.15 -21.07
N ALA A 119 -8.10 7.05 -21.50
CA ALA A 119 -8.68 6.95 -22.84
C ALA A 119 -9.87 7.91 -23.07
N SER A 120 -10.73 8.06 -22.05
CA SER A 120 -11.94 8.90 -22.16
C SER A 120 -11.67 10.41 -22.10
N ARG A 121 -10.55 10.81 -21.54
CA ARG A 121 -10.18 12.20 -21.36
C ARG A 121 -8.66 12.37 -21.53
N PRO A 122 -8.18 12.46 -22.76
CA PRO A 122 -6.78 12.73 -23.02
C PRO A 122 -6.33 14.00 -22.28
N LEU A 123 -5.26 13.88 -21.51
CA LEU A 123 -4.67 15.02 -20.82
C LEU A 123 -3.64 15.67 -21.74
N PRO A 124 -3.53 17.01 -21.71
CA PRO A 124 -2.52 17.68 -22.50
C PRO A 124 -1.13 17.27 -22.02
N LEU A 125 -0.26 16.91 -22.95
CA LEU A 125 1.15 16.70 -22.66
C LEU A 125 1.74 18.04 -22.20
N ARG A 126 2.44 17.98 -21.07
CA ARG A 126 3.19 19.13 -20.56
C ARG A 126 4.67 18.80 -20.67
N ASN A 127 5.40 19.63 -21.40
CA ASN A 127 6.85 19.56 -21.37
C ASN A 127 7.33 20.21 -20.06
N THR A 128 7.82 19.41 -19.13
CA THR A 128 8.41 19.87 -17.88
C THR A 128 9.93 19.84 -18.04
N SER A 129 10.48 20.90 -18.60
CA SER A 129 11.94 21.06 -18.70
C SER A 129 12.62 21.41 -17.37
N ARG A 130 11.85 21.64 -16.31
CA ARG A 130 12.39 22.02 -15.00
C ARG A 130 11.91 21.04 -13.94
N PHE A 131 12.84 20.28 -13.40
CA PHE A 131 12.66 19.45 -12.22
C PHE A 131 13.47 20.04 -11.07
N LYS A 132 12.87 20.21 -9.91
CA LYS A 132 13.56 20.56 -8.68
C LYS A 132 13.20 19.51 -7.63
N ALA A 133 14.20 18.90 -7.02
CA ALA A 133 14.06 18.10 -5.82
C ALA A 133 14.68 18.84 -4.65
N ASP A 134 14.06 18.75 -3.49
CA ASP A 134 14.56 19.33 -2.25
C ASP A 134 14.34 18.33 -1.11
N THR A 135 15.20 18.38 -0.12
CA THR A 135 15.08 17.54 1.10
C THR A 135 14.99 18.46 2.29
N PHE A 136 14.01 18.24 3.13
CA PHE A 136 13.85 18.98 4.37
C PHE A 136 13.66 18.01 5.54
N HIS A 137 14.13 18.42 6.69
CA HIS A 137 13.85 17.75 7.95
C HIS A 137 12.56 18.30 8.55
N LEU A 138 11.63 17.38 8.85
CA LEU A 138 10.42 17.70 9.57
C LEU A 138 10.51 17.08 10.96
N GLU A 139 10.61 17.93 11.98
CA GLU A 139 10.48 17.49 13.36
C GLU A 139 9.00 17.43 13.72
N MET A 140 8.51 16.22 13.99
CA MET A 140 7.14 16.02 14.43
C MET A 140 7.14 15.78 15.95
N PRO A 141 6.53 16.66 16.75
CA PRO A 141 6.45 16.42 18.18
C PRO A 141 5.60 15.17 18.45
N MET A 142 6.09 14.31 19.32
CA MET A 142 5.31 13.19 19.82
C MET A 142 4.14 13.73 20.66
N ARG A 143 3.04 12.97 20.68
CA ARG A 143 1.91 13.27 21.56
C ARG A 143 2.41 13.37 23.01
N GLU A 144 2.08 14.47 23.71
CA GLU A 144 2.63 14.77 25.04
C GLU A 144 2.53 13.62 26.05
N ASN A 145 1.50 12.80 25.96
CA ASN A 145 1.27 11.69 26.90
C ASN A 145 1.56 10.31 26.32
N PHE A 146 2.25 10.22 25.18
CA PHE A 146 2.45 8.92 24.52
C PHE A 146 3.23 7.96 25.43
N LEU A 147 4.34 8.41 26.00
CA LEU A 147 5.18 7.58 26.86
C LEU A 147 4.61 7.30 28.25
N THR A 148 3.70 8.15 28.72
CA THR A 148 3.09 8.01 30.07
C THR A 148 1.75 7.29 30.06
N SER A 149 1.08 7.21 28.88
CA SER A 149 -0.23 6.58 28.72
C SER A 149 -0.20 5.14 28.23
N HIS A 150 0.99 4.66 27.80
CA HIS A 150 1.16 3.30 27.30
C HIS A 150 2.01 2.50 28.27
N ASP A 151 1.51 1.34 28.66
CA ASP A 151 2.27 0.34 29.37
C ASP A 151 3.07 -0.48 28.34
N PHE A 152 4.38 -0.34 28.36
CA PHE A 152 5.31 -1.06 27.48
C PHE A 152 5.91 -2.30 28.14
N SER A 153 5.51 -2.64 29.35
CA SER A 153 6.09 -3.76 30.11
C SER A 153 5.99 -5.11 29.38
N HIS A 154 4.93 -5.32 28.60
CA HIS A 154 4.76 -6.52 27.79
C HIS A 154 5.78 -6.59 26.63
N TRP A 155 6.26 -5.46 26.11
CA TRP A 155 7.23 -5.44 25.01
C TRP A 155 8.61 -5.89 25.46
N GLU A 156 8.98 -5.60 26.71
CA GLU A 156 10.22 -6.09 27.29
C GLU A 156 10.20 -7.62 27.37
N GLN A 157 9.08 -8.21 27.79
CA GLN A 157 8.87 -9.65 27.81
C GLN A 157 8.90 -10.28 26.42
N ASP A 158 8.23 -9.65 25.44
CA ASP A 158 8.22 -10.11 24.05
C ASP A 158 9.62 -10.10 23.43
N VAL A 159 10.44 -9.09 23.74
CA VAL A 159 11.84 -9.00 23.31
C VAL A 159 12.68 -10.11 23.94
N GLU A 160 12.58 -10.31 25.24
CA GLU A 160 13.29 -11.40 25.94
C GLU A 160 12.93 -12.79 25.39
N GLU A 161 11.67 -13.05 25.14
CA GLU A 161 11.21 -14.30 24.52
C GLU A 161 11.74 -14.48 23.09
N ALA A 162 11.75 -13.40 22.30
CA ALA A 162 12.27 -13.44 20.94
C ALA A 162 13.79 -13.67 20.92
N GLU A 163 14.54 -13.08 21.85
CA GLU A 163 15.97 -13.30 22.02
C GLU A 163 16.26 -14.75 22.43
N GLN A 164 15.49 -15.31 23.35
CA GLN A 164 15.64 -16.71 23.77
C GLN A 164 15.39 -17.68 22.62
N ARG A 165 14.33 -17.47 21.81
CA ARG A 165 14.05 -18.27 20.61
C ARG A 165 15.17 -18.15 19.57
N LEU A 166 15.72 -16.97 19.39
CA LEU A 166 16.84 -16.76 18.48
C LEU A 166 18.10 -17.52 18.95
N GLN A 167 18.42 -17.44 20.24
CA GLN A 167 19.56 -18.15 20.82
C GLN A 167 19.43 -19.68 20.68
N GLN A 168 18.22 -20.18 20.88
CA GLN A 168 17.95 -21.60 20.71
C GLN A 168 18.07 -22.05 19.25
N ALA A 169 17.57 -21.26 18.29
CA ALA A 169 17.68 -21.55 16.86
C ALA A 169 19.12 -21.45 16.32
N ILE A 170 20.01 -20.73 17.00
CA ILE A 170 21.44 -20.67 16.64
C ILE A 170 22.21 -21.88 17.21
N ALA A 171 21.72 -22.46 18.32
CA ALA A 171 22.39 -23.56 19.01
C ALA A 171 22.03 -24.96 18.43
N ASP A 172 20.91 -25.06 17.71
CA ASP A 172 20.43 -26.24 16.98
C ASP A 172 21.01 -26.29 15.55
#